data_404bd3299aa45f7087cd32b124ab8319
#
_entry.id   404bd3299aa45f7087cd32b124ab8319
#
_cell.length_a   1.000
_cell.length_b   1.000
_cell.length_c   1.000
_cell.angle_alpha   90.00
_cell.angle_beta   90.00
_cell.angle_gamma   90.00
#
_symmetry.space_group_name_H-M   'P 1'
#
loop_
_entity.id
_entity.type
_entity.pdbx_description
1 polymer ?
#
loop_
_entity_poly.entity_id
_entity_poly.type
_entity_poly.pdbx_seq_one_letter_code
_entity_poly.pdbx_strand_id
1 'polypeptide(L)'
;MELSVRKLQVASALAEHLPPSLARPMVKVASGAFGHRSADERLVIERYLRRIYGLVLDGVTPDPKKQTWPLPEDAPITEAQLEEKVEQVFQSFGRYWLDALRLPSLTMDELDRTFTYEGLEHLIIPAQNGQGVVAAIPHFGSWESASRWLVMTHNIPVAAAVEHLEPPELFDWFLTYRRDQLGLNVIPVGPTAAVELAGALSAGSVLCLLSDRDLTGDGIAVEFFGERTTLPGGPALLALRSGAPLVPVAVFVQGNNHHAVVLPPLDTQRHGRLRADVQRVTQDVAHALEILICRDPTQWHVLQPNWPSDFAALGLPQPGWVQAEKEKGRSDA
;
A
#
# COMPACT_ATOMS: atom_id res chain seq x y z
N MET A 1 -8.60 -7.96 -18.02
CA MET A 1 -8.83 -9.43 -17.89
C MET A 1 -9.78 -9.63 -16.73
N GLU A 2 -11.02 -10.03 -16.99
CA GLU A 2 -11.98 -10.27 -15.90
C GLU A 2 -11.47 -11.40 -15.00
N LEU A 3 -11.13 -11.05 -13.76
CA LEU A 3 -10.83 -12.00 -12.70
C LEU A 3 -12.14 -12.68 -12.29
N SER A 4 -12.36 -13.90 -12.68
CA SER A 4 -13.52 -14.66 -12.18
C SER A 4 -13.12 -15.46 -10.94
N VAL A 5 -14.04 -15.59 -9.99
CA VAL A 5 -13.85 -16.41 -8.76
C VAL A 5 -13.34 -17.80 -9.07
N ARG A 6 -13.85 -18.45 -10.12
CA ARG A 6 -13.35 -19.76 -10.58
C ARG A 6 -11.87 -19.76 -10.91
N LYS A 7 -11.38 -18.74 -11.62
CA LYS A 7 -9.94 -18.62 -11.95
C LYS A 7 -9.10 -18.45 -10.70
N LEU A 8 -9.56 -17.67 -9.73
CA LEU A 8 -8.88 -17.50 -8.45
C LEU A 8 -8.87 -18.78 -7.62
N GLN A 9 -9.99 -19.50 -7.54
CA GLN A 9 -10.05 -20.79 -6.85
C GLN A 9 -9.08 -21.81 -7.45
N VAL A 10 -9.01 -21.90 -8.79
CA VAL A 10 -8.05 -22.75 -9.47
C VAL A 10 -6.61 -22.28 -9.23
N ALA A 11 -6.37 -20.97 -9.28
CA ALA A 11 -5.05 -20.41 -8.99
C ALA A 11 -4.62 -20.66 -7.54
N SER A 12 -5.53 -20.54 -6.57
CA SER A 12 -5.29 -20.85 -5.16
C SER A 12 -4.91 -22.32 -4.97
N ALA A 13 -5.73 -23.23 -5.50
CA ALA A 13 -5.47 -24.66 -5.42
C ALA A 13 -4.12 -25.04 -6.08
N LEU A 14 -3.79 -24.45 -7.23
CA LEU A 14 -2.50 -24.64 -7.86
C LEU A 14 -1.35 -24.04 -7.03
N ALA A 15 -1.53 -22.84 -6.49
CA ALA A 15 -0.53 -22.18 -5.67
C ALA A 15 -0.20 -22.97 -4.40
N GLU A 16 -1.20 -23.58 -3.76
CA GLU A 16 -1.01 -24.40 -2.56
C GLU A 16 -0.24 -25.71 -2.83
N HIS A 17 -0.46 -26.33 -3.98
CA HIS A 17 0.09 -27.67 -4.27
C HIS A 17 1.37 -27.65 -5.13
N LEU A 18 1.62 -26.59 -5.91
CA LEU A 18 2.83 -26.51 -6.72
C LEU A 18 4.05 -26.16 -5.85
N PRO A 19 5.18 -26.89 -5.99
CA PRO A 19 6.43 -26.51 -5.34
C PRO A 19 6.84 -25.07 -5.70
N PRO A 20 7.35 -24.27 -4.74
CA PRO A 20 7.79 -22.90 -5.02
C PRO A 20 8.81 -22.78 -6.16
N SER A 21 9.65 -23.80 -6.34
CA SER A 21 10.64 -23.89 -7.43
C SER A 21 10.04 -23.94 -8.82
N LEU A 22 8.80 -24.41 -8.97
CA LEU A 22 8.05 -24.42 -10.22
C LEU A 22 7.08 -23.23 -10.33
N ALA A 23 6.37 -22.91 -9.25
CA ALA A 23 5.38 -21.84 -9.26
C ALA A 23 6.00 -20.46 -9.56
N ARG A 24 7.15 -20.13 -8.98
CA ARG A 24 7.81 -18.82 -9.15
C ARG A 24 8.25 -18.50 -10.57
N PRO A 25 8.98 -19.39 -11.27
CA PRO A 25 9.32 -19.15 -12.67
C PRO A 25 8.08 -18.99 -13.55
N MET A 26 7.02 -19.78 -13.32
CA MET A 26 5.77 -19.67 -14.07
C MET A 26 5.11 -18.30 -13.86
N VAL A 27 5.02 -17.85 -12.61
CA VAL A 27 4.44 -16.52 -12.29
C VAL A 27 5.29 -15.41 -12.87
N LYS A 28 6.62 -15.51 -12.80
CA LYS A 28 7.53 -14.52 -13.40
C LYS A 28 7.29 -14.36 -14.90
N VAL A 29 7.17 -15.46 -15.63
CA VAL A 29 6.88 -15.44 -17.08
C VAL A 29 5.48 -14.86 -17.35
N ALA A 30 4.46 -15.31 -16.59
CA ALA A 30 3.10 -14.84 -16.76
C ALA A 30 2.96 -13.34 -16.48
N SER A 31 3.63 -12.84 -15.43
CA SER A 31 3.62 -11.43 -15.05
C SER A 31 4.32 -10.55 -16.08
N GLY A 32 5.44 -10.99 -16.63
CA GLY A 32 6.11 -10.30 -17.74
C GLY A 32 5.21 -10.23 -18.98
N ALA A 33 4.58 -11.34 -19.36
CA ALA A 33 3.64 -11.36 -20.48
C ALA A 33 2.40 -10.47 -20.25
N PHE A 34 1.94 -10.35 -19.00
CA PHE A 34 0.89 -9.40 -18.61
C PHE A 34 1.39 -7.96 -18.76
N GLY A 35 2.55 -7.63 -18.22
CA GLY A 35 3.15 -6.29 -18.29
C GLY A 35 3.32 -5.79 -19.73
N HIS A 36 3.73 -6.65 -20.65
CA HIS A 36 3.85 -6.29 -22.07
C HIS A 36 2.51 -5.96 -22.75
N ARG A 37 1.39 -6.44 -22.23
CA ARG A 37 0.04 -6.19 -22.77
C ARG A 37 -0.71 -5.05 -22.08
N SER A 38 -0.20 -4.57 -20.97
CA SER A 38 -0.83 -3.61 -20.08
C SER A 38 -0.18 -2.24 -20.25
N ALA A 39 -0.44 -1.58 -21.38
CA ALA A 39 0.23 -0.32 -21.75
C ALA A 39 -0.03 0.81 -20.75
N ASP A 40 -1.26 0.93 -20.25
CA ASP A 40 -1.64 2.00 -19.31
C ASP A 40 -0.99 1.77 -17.94
N GLU A 41 -1.04 0.55 -17.41
CA GLU A 41 -0.39 0.20 -16.14
C GLU A 41 1.12 0.37 -16.24
N ARG A 42 1.71 0.01 -17.39
CA ARG A 42 3.12 0.18 -17.68
C ARG A 42 3.52 1.66 -17.66
N LEU A 43 2.72 2.51 -18.28
CA LEU A 43 2.94 3.95 -18.27
C LEU A 43 2.85 4.51 -16.83
N VAL A 44 1.87 4.09 -16.04
CA VAL A 44 1.75 4.51 -14.63
C VAL A 44 2.99 4.11 -13.83
N ILE A 45 3.43 2.86 -13.96
CA ILE A 45 4.63 2.36 -13.28
C ILE A 45 5.87 3.16 -13.69
N GLU A 46 6.10 3.35 -14.99
CA GLU A 46 7.22 4.14 -15.49
C GLU A 46 7.20 5.56 -14.90
N ARG A 47 6.04 6.22 -14.89
CA ARG A 47 5.89 7.60 -14.42
C ARG A 47 6.21 7.73 -12.92
N TYR A 48 5.71 6.82 -12.06
CA TYR A 48 6.05 6.93 -10.65
C TYR A 48 7.52 6.56 -10.37
N LEU A 49 8.10 5.61 -11.10
CA LEU A 49 9.52 5.31 -10.98
C LEU A 49 10.38 6.52 -11.39
N ARG A 50 10.02 7.25 -12.47
CA ARG A 50 10.68 8.50 -12.84
C ARG A 50 10.67 9.52 -11.71
N ARG A 51 9.52 9.70 -11.01
CA ARG A 51 9.43 10.58 -9.82
C ARG A 51 10.37 10.11 -8.72
N ILE A 52 10.30 8.84 -8.35
CA ILE A 52 11.09 8.27 -7.25
C ILE A 52 12.59 8.39 -7.50
N TYR A 53 13.04 8.13 -8.73
CA TYR A 53 14.45 8.22 -9.12
C TYR A 53 14.91 9.63 -9.55
N GLY A 54 14.05 10.64 -9.48
CA GLY A 54 14.38 11.98 -9.88
C GLY A 54 14.73 12.10 -11.37
N LEU A 55 14.11 11.32 -12.23
CA LEU A 55 14.31 11.36 -13.69
C LEU A 55 13.40 12.40 -14.35
N VAL A 56 13.72 12.77 -15.59
CA VAL A 56 12.88 13.67 -16.39
C VAL A 56 11.49 13.08 -16.58
N LEU A 57 10.46 13.86 -16.27
CA LEU A 57 9.06 13.51 -16.45
C LEU A 57 8.35 14.64 -17.22
N ASP A 58 7.65 14.30 -18.30
CA ASP A 58 6.92 15.24 -19.16
C ASP A 58 7.80 16.43 -19.64
N GLY A 59 9.11 16.17 -19.88
CA GLY A 59 10.07 17.18 -20.29
C GLY A 59 10.57 18.09 -19.15
N VAL A 60 10.13 17.87 -17.93
CA VAL A 60 10.57 18.63 -16.74
C VAL A 60 11.64 17.83 -16.00
N THR A 61 12.80 18.44 -15.81
CA THR A 61 13.85 17.91 -14.94
C THR A 61 13.51 18.27 -13.50
N PRO A 62 13.42 17.28 -12.58
CA PRO A 62 13.20 17.56 -11.17
C PRO A 62 14.31 18.47 -10.60
N ASP A 63 13.92 19.41 -9.73
CA ASP A 63 14.86 20.23 -8.98
C ASP A 63 15.34 19.46 -7.74
N PRO A 64 16.62 19.05 -7.66
CA PRO A 64 17.11 18.28 -6.52
C PRO A 64 16.96 19.00 -5.17
N LYS A 65 16.84 20.34 -5.17
CA LYS A 65 16.64 21.14 -3.96
C LYS A 65 15.22 21.05 -3.39
N LYS A 66 14.27 20.61 -4.22
CA LYS A 66 12.86 20.41 -3.84
C LYS A 66 12.54 18.95 -3.46
N GLN A 67 13.50 18.07 -3.68
CA GLN A 67 13.31 16.66 -3.34
C GLN A 67 13.36 16.47 -1.82
N THR A 68 12.28 15.95 -1.25
CA THR A 68 12.10 15.74 0.19
C THR A 68 12.29 14.27 0.60
N TRP A 69 12.36 13.35 -0.38
CA TRP A 69 12.55 11.92 -0.16
C TRP A 69 13.98 11.48 -0.47
N PRO A 70 14.47 10.39 0.15
CA PRO A 70 15.75 9.80 -0.22
C PRO A 70 15.66 9.17 -1.61
N LEU A 71 16.73 9.29 -2.40
CA LEU A 71 16.81 8.48 -3.61
C LEU A 71 17.02 7.00 -3.24
N PRO A 72 16.50 6.06 -4.07
CA PRO A 72 16.84 4.64 -3.93
C PRO A 72 18.36 4.40 -3.94
N GLU A 73 18.80 3.34 -3.26
CA GLU A 73 20.24 3.05 -3.10
C GLU A 73 20.98 2.86 -4.44
N ASP A 74 20.27 2.38 -5.44
CA ASP A 74 20.80 2.14 -6.78
C ASP A 74 20.68 3.35 -7.73
N ALA A 75 20.24 4.51 -7.24
CA ALA A 75 20.23 5.74 -8.04
C ALA A 75 21.66 6.32 -8.22
N PRO A 76 21.95 6.97 -9.34
CA PRO A 76 21.07 7.21 -10.49
C PRO A 76 20.95 6.01 -11.42
N ILE A 77 19.83 5.90 -12.13
CA ILE A 77 19.57 4.84 -13.12
C ILE A 77 19.49 5.38 -14.55
N THR A 78 19.79 4.53 -15.53
CA THR A 78 19.62 4.80 -16.96
C THR A 78 18.20 4.45 -17.42
N GLU A 79 17.79 4.89 -18.62
CA GLU A 79 16.50 4.52 -19.22
C GLU A 79 16.35 2.99 -19.40
N ALA A 80 17.43 2.29 -19.74
CA ALA A 80 17.40 0.83 -19.84
C ALA A 80 17.16 0.15 -18.48
N GLN A 81 17.74 0.67 -17.41
CA GLN A 81 17.51 0.19 -16.05
C GLN A 81 16.10 0.54 -15.56
N LEU A 82 15.56 1.70 -15.95
CA LEU A 82 14.18 2.06 -15.66
C LEU A 82 13.20 1.05 -16.27
N GLU A 83 13.42 0.68 -17.53
CA GLU A 83 12.61 -0.33 -18.23
C GLU A 83 12.69 -1.69 -17.52
N GLU A 84 13.87 -2.10 -17.08
CA GLU A 84 14.06 -3.32 -16.28
C GLU A 84 13.27 -3.25 -14.96
N LYS A 85 13.27 -2.09 -14.28
CA LYS A 85 12.50 -1.89 -13.05
C LYS A 85 11.00 -1.94 -13.27
N VAL A 86 10.49 -1.42 -14.38
CA VAL A 86 9.08 -1.58 -14.76
C VAL A 86 8.70 -3.06 -14.85
N GLU A 87 9.56 -3.88 -15.48
CA GLU A 87 9.36 -5.34 -15.52
C GLU A 87 9.40 -5.98 -14.13
N GLN A 88 10.31 -5.54 -13.27
CA GLN A 88 10.43 -6.03 -11.89
C GLN A 88 9.18 -5.72 -11.07
N VAL A 89 8.52 -4.58 -11.27
CA VAL A 89 7.23 -4.28 -10.60
C VAL A 89 6.16 -5.30 -10.98
N PHE A 90 6.00 -5.62 -12.26
CA PHE A 90 5.04 -6.64 -12.67
C PHE A 90 5.37 -8.02 -12.09
N GLN A 91 6.65 -8.38 -12.05
CA GLN A 91 7.10 -9.65 -11.45
C GLN A 91 6.84 -9.66 -9.93
N SER A 92 7.10 -8.57 -9.25
CA SER A 92 6.81 -8.38 -7.83
C SER A 92 5.31 -8.49 -7.55
N PHE A 93 4.47 -7.84 -8.36
CA PHE A 93 3.02 -7.94 -8.24
C PHE A 93 2.50 -9.37 -8.46
N GLY A 94 3.01 -10.07 -9.47
CA GLY A 94 2.68 -11.49 -9.66
C GLY A 94 3.13 -12.36 -8.49
N ARG A 95 4.31 -12.08 -7.94
CA ARG A 95 4.83 -12.75 -6.76
C ARG A 95 3.96 -12.51 -5.52
N TYR A 96 3.52 -11.28 -5.30
CA TYR A 96 2.58 -10.92 -4.23
C TYR A 96 1.33 -11.82 -4.27
N TRP A 97 0.71 -11.97 -5.45
CA TRP A 97 -0.46 -12.83 -5.60
C TRP A 97 -0.16 -14.31 -5.32
N LEU A 98 0.97 -14.82 -5.79
CA LEU A 98 1.39 -16.19 -5.51
C LEU A 98 1.55 -16.43 -4.01
N ASP A 99 2.26 -15.54 -3.33
CA ASP A 99 2.52 -15.65 -1.89
C ASP A 99 1.22 -15.49 -1.08
N ALA A 100 0.36 -14.53 -1.44
CA ALA A 100 -0.94 -14.35 -0.82
C ALA A 100 -1.81 -15.62 -0.94
N LEU A 101 -1.90 -16.23 -2.13
CA LEU A 101 -2.69 -17.45 -2.33
C LEU A 101 -2.12 -18.69 -1.62
N ARG A 102 -0.83 -18.72 -1.35
CA ARG A 102 -0.15 -19.80 -0.61
C ARG A 102 -0.22 -19.63 0.90
N LEU A 103 -0.43 -18.41 1.34
CA LEU A 103 -0.34 -18.05 2.76
C LEU A 103 -1.18 -18.93 3.71
N PRO A 104 -2.42 -19.37 3.37
CA PRO A 104 -3.18 -20.26 4.23
C PRO A 104 -2.55 -21.63 4.47
N SER A 105 -1.74 -22.13 3.54
CA SER A 105 -1.09 -23.44 3.64
C SER A 105 0.16 -23.45 4.53
N LEU A 106 0.68 -22.26 4.91
CA LEU A 106 1.84 -22.15 5.78
C LEU A 106 1.47 -22.34 7.24
N THR A 107 2.21 -23.18 7.94
CA THR A 107 2.16 -23.28 9.40
C THR A 107 2.72 -22.02 10.06
N MET A 108 2.41 -21.83 11.35
CA MET A 108 2.97 -20.72 12.14
C MET A 108 4.50 -20.73 12.12
N ASP A 109 5.11 -21.89 12.35
CA ASP A 109 6.58 -22.03 12.38
C ASP A 109 7.23 -21.75 11.03
N GLU A 110 6.59 -22.16 9.92
CA GLU A 110 7.08 -21.86 8.58
C GLU A 110 7.02 -20.38 8.28
N LEU A 111 5.90 -19.72 8.62
CA LEU A 111 5.72 -18.29 8.42
C LEU A 111 6.69 -17.49 9.29
N ASP A 112 6.81 -17.82 10.58
CA ASP A 112 7.68 -17.12 11.53
C ASP A 112 9.16 -17.14 11.09
N ARG A 113 9.66 -18.27 10.62
CA ARG A 113 11.02 -18.40 10.12
C ARG A 113 11.32 -17.52 8.90
N THR A 114 10.31 -17.05 8.20
CA THR A 114 10.50 -16.16 7.03
C THR A 114 10.65 -14.69 7.42
N PHE A 115 10.29 -14.31 8.66
CA PHE A 115 10.27 -12.92 9.08
C PHE A 115 11.57 -12.45 9.72
N THR A 116 12.01 -11.28 9.26
CA THR A 116 12.95 -10.39 9.94
C THR A 116 12.32 -9.02 10.07
N TYR A 117 12.81 -8.16 10.96
CA TYR A 117 12.15 -6.88 11.19
C TYR A 117 13.10 -5.80 11.73
N GLU A 118 12.71 -4.54 11.47
CA GLU A 118 13.29 -3.32 12.07
C GLU A 118 12.17 -2.54 12.76
N GLY A 119 12.40 -2.03 13.98
CA GLY A 119 11.48 -1.14 14.70
C GLY A 119 10.15 -1.80 15.11
N LEU A 120 10.07 -3.12 15.14
CA LEU A 120 8.84 -3.86 15.45
C LEU A 120 8.25 -3.50 16.82
N GLU A 121 9.08 -3.07 17.77
CA GLU A 121 8.69 -2.59 19.08
C GLU A 121 7.70 -1.42 19.05
N HIS A 122 7.76 -0.56 18.03
CA HIS A 122 6.84 0.55 17.84
C HIS A 122 5.39 0.10 17.59
N LEU A 123 5.22 -1.11 17.10
CA LEU A 123 3.91 -1.72 16.83
C LEU A 123 3.50 -2.70 17.94
N ILE A 124 4.40 -3.62 18.32
CA ILE A 124 4.06 -4.72 19.24
C ILE A 124 3.81 -4.24 20.66
N ILE A 125 4.65 -3.34 21.19
CA ILE A 125 4.53 -2.89 22.59
C ILE A 125 3.18 -2.20 22.85
N PRO A 126 2.73 -1.21 22.05
CA PRO A 126 1.42 -0.62 22.25
C PRO A 126 0.27 -1.63 22.07
N ALA A 127 0.35 -2.49 21.07
CA ALA A 127 -0.69 -3.50 20.80
C ALA A 127 -0.83 -4.49 21.97
N GLN A 128 0.28 -5.01 22.51
CA GLN A 128 0.27 -5.92 23.66
C GLN A 128 -0.22 -5.24 24.94
N ASN A 129 -0.05 -3.94 25.07
CA ASN A 129 -0.61 -3.16 26.17
C ASN A 129 -2.11 -2.82 25.98
N GLY A 130 -2.74 -3.33 24.92
CA GLY A 130 -4.17 -3.11 24.63
C GLY A 130 -4.50 -1.69 24.12
N GLN A 131 -3.48 -0.92 23.73
CA GLN A 131 -3.66 0.46 23.27
C GLN A 131 -4.19 0.54 21.83
N GLY A 132 -4.03 -0.54 21.04
CA GLY A 132 -4.24 -0.55 19.60
C GLY A 132 -3.17 0.27 18.86
N VAL A 133 -3.06 0.07 17.57
CA VAL A 133 -2.09 0.76 16.70
C VAL A 133 -2.73 1.06 15.36
N VAL A 134 -2.49 2.24 14.81
CA VAL A 134 -2.82 2.55 13.43
C VAL A 134 -1.55 2.37 12.58
N ALA A 135 -1.51 1.33 11.75
CA ALA A 135 -0.44 1.08 10.81
C ALA A 135 -0.81 1.69 9.44
N ALA A 136 -0.12 2.77 9.05
CA ALA A 136 -0.22 3.34 7.70
C ALA A 136 0.73 2.57 6.78
N ILE A 137 0.17 1.85 5.81
CA ILE A 137 0.92 0.96 4.92
C ILE A 137 0.73 1.36 3.46
N PRO A 138 1.74 1.23 2.59
CA PRO A 138 1.56 1.34 1.15
C PRO A 138 1.04 0.01 0.56
N HIS A 139 0.54 0.04 -0.69
CA HIS A 139 0.32 -1.18 -1.49
C HIS A 139 1.67 -1.78 -1.87
N PHE A 140 2.32 -2.46 -0.94
CA PHE A 140 3.72 -2.80 -1.03
C PHE A 140 4.02 -4.20 -0.50
N GLY A 141 4.85 -4.95 -1.22
CA GLY A 141 5.36 -6.24 -0.78
C GLY A 141 4.25 -7.22 -0.38
N SER A 142 4.24 -7.71 0.85
CA SER A 142 3.32 -8.76 1.33
C SER A 142 2.69 -8.41 2.69
N TRP A 143 1.80 -7.44 2.71
CA TRP A 143 1.14 -6.99 3.94
C TRP A 143 0.23 -8.05 4.59
N GLU A 144 -0.43 -8.90 3.79
CA GLU A 144 -1.23 -10.02 4.32
C GLU A 144 -0.37 -11.03 5.08
N SER A 145 0.86 -11.30 4.60
CA SER A 145 1.78 -12.18 5.30
C SER A 145 2.15 -11.64 6.68
N ALA A 146 2.45 -10.34 6.78
CA ALA A 146 2.72 -9.70 8.07
C ALA A 146 1.48 -9.67 8.97
N SER A 147 0.31 -9.40 8.42
CA SER A 147 -0.94 -9.41 9.17
C SER A 147 -1.22 -10.78 9.78
N ARG A 148 -1.09 -11.84 8.97
CA ARG A 148 -1.25 -13.22 9.46
C ARG A 148 -0.17 -13.60 10.47
N TRP A 149 1.07 -13.17 10.25
CA TRP A 149 2.19 -13.40 11.17
C TRP A 149 1.91 -12.75 12.55
N LEU A 150 1.42 -11.51 12.59
CA LEU A 150 1.03 -10.84 13.83
C LEU A 150 -0.06 -11.60 14.58
N VAL A 151 -1.09 -12.09 13.86
CA VAL A 151 -2.18 -12.86 14.45
C VAL A 151 -1.68 -14.20 15.00
N MET A 152 -0.93 -14.95 14.21
CA MET A 152 -0.53 -16.33 14.57
C MET A 152 0.61 -16.37 15.56
N THR A 153 1.65 -15.54 15.38
CA THR A 153 2.89 -15.63 16.16
C THR A 153 2.84 -14.75 17.41
N HIS A 154 2.22 -13.58 17.31
CA HIS A 154 2.17 -12.63 18.42
C HIS A 154 0.83 -12.54 19.12
N ASN A 155 -0.20 -13.26 18.62
CA ASN A 155 -1.57 -13.22 19.12
C ASN A 155 -2.15 -11.79 19.19
N ILE A 156 -1.74 -10.95 18.22
CA ILE A 156 -2.21 -9.57 18.09
C ILE A 156 -3.34 -9.53 17.07
N PRO A 157 -4.53 -9.07 17.42
CA PRO A 157 -5.63 -8.96 16.47
C PRO A 157 -5.33 -7.87 15.43
N VAL A 158 -5.58 -8.19 14.16
CA VAL A 158 -5.39 -7.28 13.03
C VAL A 158 -6.73 -6.98 12.38
N ALA A 159 -7.01 -5.71 12.14
CA ALA A 159 -8.14 -5.27 11.34
C ALA A 159 -7.66 -4.47 10.11
N ALA A 160 -8.36 -4.61 8.99
CA ALA A 160 -8.03 -3.90 7.76
C ALA A 160 -9.29 -3.36 7.08
N ALA A 161 -9.22 -2.11 6.60
CA ALA A 161 -10.25 -1.58 5.71
C ALA A 161 -10.06 -2.16 4.31
N VAL A 162 -11.16 -2.63 3.69
CA VAL A 162 -11.13 -3.22 2.35
C VAL A 162 -12.18 -2.58 1.46
N GLU A 163 -11.79 -2.34 0.22
CA GLU A 163 -12.68 -1.79 -0.79
C GLU A 163 -13.61 -2.84 -1.36
N HIS A 164 -14.77 -2.36 -1.82
CA HIS A 164 -15.65 -3.18 -2.64
C HIS A 164 -14.99 -3.46 -3.99
N LEU A 165 -14.90 -4.73 -4.34
CA LEU A 165 -14.38 -5.19 -5.63
C LEU A 165 -15.55 -5.59 -6.53
N GLU A 166 -15.36 -5.39 -7.83
CA GLU A 166 -16.28 -5.88 -8.86
C GLU A 166 -15.68 -7.12 -9.57
N PRO A 167 -16.47 -8.14 -9.84
CA PRO A 167 -17.88 -8.32 -9.45
C PRO A 167 -18.06 -8.67 -7.95
N PRO A 168 -19.28 -8.54 -7.39
CA PRO A 168 -19.55 -8.78 -5.96
C PRO A 168 -19.08 -10.14 -5.44
N GLU A 169 -19.17 -11.18 -6.27
CA GLU A 169 -18.72 -12.53 -5.91
C GLU A 169 -17.21 -12.59 -5.66
N LEU A 170 -16.45 -11.74 -6.34
CA LEU A 170 -15.02 -11.59 -6.13
C LEU A 170 -14.73 -10.93 -4.77
N PHE A 171 -15.51 -9.92 -4.42
CA PHE A 171 -15.43 -9.27 -3.12
C PHE A 171 -15.75 -10.25 -1.98
N ASP A 172 -16.84 -10.99 -2.08
CA ASP A 172 -17.25 -11.99 -1.08
C ASP A 172 -16.18 -13.08 -0.90
N TRP A 173 -15.55 -13.51 -2.01
CA TRP A 173 -14.45 -14.47 -1.94
C TRP A 173 -13.25 -13.91 -1.16
N PHE A 174 -12.84 -12.65 -1.43
CA PHE A 174 -11.75 -12.02 -0.71
C PHE A 174 -12.04 -11.75 0.75
N LEU A 175 -13.29 -11.38 1.08
CA LEU A 175 -13.70 -11.24 2.48
C LEU A 175 -13.58 -12.56 3.23
N THR A 176 -14.14 -13.64 2.66
CA THR A 176 -14.06 -14.99 3.23
C THR A 176 -12.61 -15.44 3.38
N TYR A 177 -11.81 -15.26 2.34
CA TYR A 177 -10.40 -15.61 2.34
C TYR A 177 -9.65 -14.91 3.50
N ARG A 178 -9.77 -13.60 3.63
CA ARG A 178 -9.07 -12.85 4.68
C ARG A 178 -9.58 -13.13 6.08
N ARG A 179 -10.90 -13.30 6.25
CA ARG A 179 -11.50 -13.62 7.55
C ARG A 179 -11.20 -15.04 8.01
N ASP A 180 -11.56 -16.01 7.18
CA ASP A 180 -11.61 -17.41 7.62
C ASP A 180 -10.25 -18.10 7.49
N GLN A 181 -9.45 -17.71 6.51
CA GLN A 181 -8.16 -18.35 6.25
C GLN A 181 -6.97 -17.59 6.83
N LEU A 182 -7.03 -16.26 6.88
CA LEU A 182 -5.94 -15.46 7.44
C LEU A 182 -6.20 -14.99 8.88
N GLY A 183 -7.42 -15.10 9.38
CA GLY A 183 -7.78 -14.68 10.74
C GLY A 183 -7.87 -13.16 10.91
N LEU A 184 -8.08 -12.40 9.83
CA LEU A 184 -8.12 -10.95 9.86
C LEU A 184 -9.55 -10.43 10.06
N ASN A 185 -9.71 -9.38 10.85
CA ASN A 185 -10.95 -8.63 10.92
C ASN A 185 -11.02 -7.63 9.74
N VAL A 186 -11.63 -8.04 8.62
CA VAL A 186 -11.77 -7.17 7.45
C VAL A 186 -13.08 -6.39 7.49
N ILE A 187 -12.97 -5.08 7.37
CA ILE A 187 -14.06 -4.10 7.48
C ILE A 187 -14.25 -3.45 6.10
N PRO A 188 -15.38 -3.73 5.42
CA PRO A 188 -15.69 -3.09 4.14
C PRO A 188 -15.79 -1.57 4.28
N VAL A 189 -15.20 -0.83 3.33
CA VAL A 189 -15.35 0.63 3.26
C VAL A 189 -16.82 0.97 3.02
N GLY A 190 -17.38 1.82 3.89
CA GLY A 190 -18.79 2.18 3.84
C GLY A 190 -19.20 3.06 5.03
N PRO A 191 -20.50 3.34 5.19
CA PRO A 191 -21.00 4.25 6.21
C PRO A 191 -20.65 3.89 7.66
N THR A 192 -20.47 2.61 7.95
CA THR A 192 -20.16 2.07 9.30
C THR A 192 -18.67 1.86 9.54
N ALA A 193 -17.85 1.87 8.48
CA ALA A 193 -16.43 1.51 8.55
C ALA A 193 -15.64 2.30 9.60
N ALA A 194 -15.88 3.61 9.70
CA ALA A 194 -15.18 4.45 10.67
C ALA A 194 -15.47 4.04 12.14
N VAL A 195 -16.72 3.64 12.43
CA VAL A 195 -17.13 3.19 13.77
C VAL A 195 -16.54 1.81 14.06
N GLU A 196 -16.58 0.91 13.10
CA GLU A 196 -16.06 -0.45 13.23
C GLU A 196 -14.52 -0.44 13.39
N LEU A 197 -13.81 0.37 12.61
CA LEU A 197 -12.35 0.57 12.77
C LEU A 197 -12.00 1.15 14.14
N ALA A 198 -12.74 2.18 14.60
CA ALA A 198 -12.53 2.76 15.92
C ALA A 198 -12.80 1.73 17.03
N GLY A 199 -13.82 0.89 16.86
CA GLY A 199 -14.13 -0.22 17.78
C GLY A 199 -13.01 -1.25 17.83
N ALA A 200 -12.49 -1.69 16.69
CA ALA A 200 -11.37 -2.62 16.60
C ALA A 200 -10.10 -2.04 17.24
N LEU A 201 -9.80 -0.76 16.96
CA LEU A 201 -8.68 -0.06 17.57
C LEU A 201 -8.79 -0.01 19.11
N SER A 202 -9.98 0.32 19.62
CA SER A 202 -10.24 0.37 21.07
C SER A 202 -10.18 -1.01 21.73
N ALA A 203 -10.37 -2.08 20.96
CA ALA A 203 -10.20 -3.47 21.41
C ALA A 203 -8.72 -3.95 21.33
N GLY A 204 -7.76 -3.07 21.04
CA GLY A 204 -6.34 -3.39 21.00
C GLY A 204 -5.84 -3.93 19.65
N SER A 205 -6.62 -3.83 18.58
CA SER A 205 -6.20 -4.30 17.26
C SER A 205 -5.14 -3.39 16.63
N VAL A 206 -4.29 -3.99 15.80
CA VAL A 206 -3.50 -3.26 14.80
C VAL A 206 -4.39 -3.02 13.58
N LEU A 207 -4.61 -1.76 13.23
CA LEU A 207 -5.35 -1.38 12.02
C LEU A 207 -4.36 -1.26 10.85
N CYS A 208 -4.39 -2.18 9.91
CA CYS A 208 -3.65 -2.09 8.65
C CYS A 208 -4.44 -1.27 7.64
N LEU A 209 -4.02 -0.02 7.39
CA LEU A 209 -4.72 0.91 6.50
C LEU A 209 -3.83 1.28 5.32
N LEU A 210 -4.22 0.87 4.11
CA LEU A 210 -3.57 1.26 2.86
C LEU A 210 -3.71 2.78 2.70
N SER A 211 -2.58 3.50 2.63
CA SER A 211 -2.52 4.95 2.84
C SER A 211 -1.85 5.72 1.71
N ASP A 212 -1.49 5.06 0.63
CA ASP A 212 -0.69 5.59 -0.48
C ASP A 212 -1.50 5.96 -1.73
N ARG A 213 -2.82 5.80 -1.67
CA ARG A 213 -3.73 6.10 -2.79
C ARG A 213 -5.12 6.51 -2.30
N ASP A 214 -5.66 7.60 -2.85
CA ASP A 214 -7.04 8.02 -2.65
C ASP A 214 -7.95 7.41 -3.73
N LEU A 215 -8.90 6.61 -3.31
CA LEU A 215 -9.81 5.88 -4.18
C LEU A 215 -11.18 6.53 -4.26
N THR A 216 -11.53 7.32 -3.27
CA THR A 216 -12.84 7.98 -3.16
C THR A 216 -12.83 9.39 -3.78
N GLY A 217 -11.64 9.99 -3.94
CA GLY A 217 -11.47 11.32 -4.49
C GLY A 217 -11.76 12.44 -3.49
N ASP A 218 -11.98 12.10 -2.21
CA ASP A 218 -12.23 13.04 -1.10
C ASP A 218 -11.08 13.06 -0.07
N GLY A 219 -9.93 12.53 -0.46
CA GLY A 219 -8.72 12.49 0.34
C GLY A 219 -8.18 13.86 0.73
N ILE A 220 -7.15 13.84 1.54
CA ILE A 220 -6.44 15.03 1.99
C ILE A 220 -5.34 15.38 0.99
N ALA A 221 -5.31 16.63 0.53
CA ALA A 221 -4.28 17.10 -0.40
C ALA A 221 -2.90 17.06 0.27
N VAL A 222 -1.94 16.44 -0.39
CA VAL A 222 -0.55 16.31 0.06
C VAL A 222 0.41 16.51 -1.10
N GLU A 223 1.67 16.80 -0.79
CA GLU A 223 2.77 16.61 -1.71
C GLU A 223 3.33 15.19 -1.52
N PHE A 224 3.40 14.42 -2.60
CA PHE A 224 3.87 13.04 -2.60
C PHE A 224 4.77 12.82 -3.81
N PHE A 225 6.02 12.46 -3.58
CA PHE A 225 7.07 12.40 -4.61
C PHE A 225 7.13 13.67 -5.49
N GLY A 226 7.07 14.86 -4.84
CA GLY A 226 7.25 16.16 -5.48
C GLY A 226 6.08 16.64 -6.33
N GLU A 227 4.97 15.92 -6.37
CA GLU A 227 3.75 16.36 -7.05
C GLU A 227 2.55 16.29 -6.10
N ARG A 228 1.65 17.25 -6.24
CA ARG A 228 0.45 17.32 -5.43
C ARG A 228 -0.56 16.25 -5.84
N THR A 229 -1.05 15.52 -4.83
CA THR A 229 -2.13 14.53 -4.97
C THR A 229 -3.01 14.54 -3.72
N THR A 230 -3.91 13.55 -3.60
CA THR A 230 -4.70 13.31 -2.38
C THR A 230 -4.41 11.92 -1.83
N LEU A 231 -4.33 11.81 -0.50
CA LEU A 231 -4.20 10.54 0.21
C LEU A 231 -5.30 10.39 1.27
N PRO A 232 -5.61 9.15 1.71
CA PRO A 232 -6.65 8.91 2.70
C PRO A 232 -6.35 9.59 4.03
N GLY A 233 -7.25 10.44 4.52
CA GLY A 233 -7.14 11.09 5.83
C GLY A 233 -7.54 10.19 7.02
N GLY A 234 -8.05 8.99 6.75
CA GLY A 234 -8.55 8.05 7.76
C GLY A 234 -7.53 7.69 8.83
N PRO A 235 -6.30 7.27 8.48
CA PRO A 235 -5.25 6.93 9.45
C PRO A 235 -4.94 8.09 10.41
N ALA A 236 -4.73 9.28 9.86
CA ALA A 236 -4.48 10.49 10.66
C ALA A 236 -5.66 10.83 11.59
N LEU A 237 -6.88 10.77 11.06
CA LEU A 237 -8.09 11.07 11.83
C LEU A 237 -8.31 10.08 12.98
N LEU A 238 -8.12 8.78 12.74
CA LEU A 238 -8.25 7.74 13.76
C LEU A 238 -7.22 7.94 14.88
N ALA A 239 -5.95 8.13 14.54
CA ALA A 239 -4.88 8.36 15.51
C ALA A 239 -5.11 9.63 16.34
N LEU A 240 -5.44 10.76 15.70
CA LEU A 240 -5.71 12.04 16.36
C LEU A 240 -6.93 11.99 17.32
N ARG A 241 -7.90 11.13 17.05
CA ARG A 241 -9.10 10.99 17.89
C ARG A 241 -8.94 9.97 19.01
N SER A 242 -8.23 8.87 18.75
CA SER A 242 -8.07 7.80 19.73
C SER A 242 -6.87 7.98 20.64
N GLY A 243 -5.85 8.75 20.22
CA GLY A 243 -4.54 8.83 20.85
C GLY A 243 -3.68 7.57 20.65
N ALA A 244 -4.11 6.64 19.79
CA ALA A 244 -3.31 5.47 19.41
C ALA A 244 -2.11 5.89 18.57
N PRO A 245 -0.95 5.22 18.70
CA PRO A 245 0.20 5.50 17.85
C PRO A 245 -0.12 5.23 16.37
N LEU A 246 0.32 6.16 15.53
CA LEU A 246 0.29 6.03 14.06
C LEU A 246 1.69 5.67 13.58
N VAL A 247 1.87 4.46 13.08
CA VAL A 247 3.17 3.95 12.66
C VAL A 247 3.17 3.64 11.16
N PRO A 248 4.11 4.18 10.38
CA PRO A 248 4.29 3.78 8.99
C PRO A 248 4.98 2.42 8.92
N VAL A 249 4.48 1.52 8.07
CA VAL A 249 5.00 0.15 7.95
C VAL A 249 5.06 -0.27 6.48
N ALA A 250 6.15 -0.95 6.10
CA ALA A 250 6.24 -1.69 4.84
C ALA A 250 6.81 -3.09 5.06
N VAL A 251 6.41 -4.04 4.21
CA VAL A 251 6.85 -5.45 4.30
C VAL A 251 7.51 -5.83 2.99
N PHE A 252 8.82 -5.90 3.01
CA PHE A 252 9.66 -6.26 1.86
C PHE A 252 9.70 -7.77 1.67
N VAL A 253 9.61 -8.21 0.42
CA VAL A 253 9.84 -9.60 0.04
C VAL A 253 11.28 -9.75 -0.43
N GLN A 254 12.07 -10.52 0.30
CA GLN A 254 13.49 -10.76 0.04
C GLN A 254 13.74 -12.25 -0.23
N GLY A 255 13.81 -12.65 -1.49
CA GLY A 255 13.92 -14.06 -1.85
C GLY A 255 12.72 -14.87 -1.34
N ASN A 256 12.91 -15.69 -0.33
CA ASN A 256 11.86 -16.49 0.33
C ASN A 256 11.37 -15.88 1.64
N ASN A 257 11.97 -14.79 2.06
CA ASN A 257 11.77 -14.19 3.36
C ASN A 257 11.00 -12.87 3.25
N HIS A 258 10.52 -12.43 4.40
CA HIS A 258 9.86 -11.16 4.59
C HIS A 258 10.70 -10.30 5.53
N HIS A 259 10.79 -9.01 5.23
CA HIS A 259 11.45 -8.04 6.11
C HIS A 259 10.49 -6.91 6.40
N ALA A 260 9.97 -6.86 7.63
CA ALA A 260 9.07 -5.81 8.06
C ALA A 260 9.86 -4.61 8.59
N VAL A 261 9.56 -3.43 8.08
CA VAL A 261 10.13 -2.17 8.56
C VAL A 261 9.01 -1.34 9.16
N VAL A 262 9.12 -1.06 10.45
CA VAL A 262 8.21 -0.22 11.22
C VAL A 262 8.94 1.05 11.61
N LEU A 263 8.56 2.19 11.03
CA LEU A 263 9.14 3.47 11.39
C LEU A 263 8.65 3.93 12.77
N PRO A 264 9.36 4.85 13.44
CA PRO A 264 8.88 5.45 14.68
C PRO A 264 7.48 6.07 14.52
N PRO A 265 6.67 6.10 15.60
CA PRO A 265 5.35 6.71 15.56
C PRO A 265 5.42 8.18 15.14
N LEU A 266 4.50 8.58 14.27
CA LEU A 266 4.34 9.96 13.84
C LEU A 266 3.76 10.83 14.95
N ASP A 267 4.04 12.14 14.91
CA ASP A 267 3.46 13.09 15.86
C ASP A 267 1.96 13.30 15.60
N THR A 268 1.13 12.73 16.45
CA THR A 268 -0.33 12.85 16.45
C THR A 268 -0.85 13.77 17.57
N GLN A 269 -0.01 14.61 18.18
CA GLN A 269 -0.48 15.61 19.13
C GLN A 269 -1.35 16.65 18.42
N ARG A 270 -2.34 17.13 19.15
CA ARG A 270 -3.22 18.19 18.68
C ARG A 270 -2.53 19.55 18.83
N HIS A 271 -2.34 20.25 17.71
CA HIS A 271 -1.74 21.58 17.66
C HIS A 271 -2.78 22.67 17.37
N GLY A 272 -3.97 22.30 16.90
CA GLY A 272 -4.97 23.28 16.53
C GLY A 272 -6.34 22.68 16.19
N ARG A 273 -6.95 23.20 15.12
CA ARG A 273 -8.22 22.66 14.63
C ARG A 273 -8.00 21.27 14.02
N LEU A 274 -8.89 20.33 14.30
CA LEU A 274 -8.80 18.94 13.85
C LEU A 274 -8.47 18.81 12.34
N ARG A 275 -9.11 19.62 11.51
CA ARG A 275 -8.87 19.60 10.04
C ARG A 275 -7.41 19.94 9.70
N ALA A 276 -6.82 20.92 10.38
CA ALA A 276 -5.42 21.30 10.14
C ALA A 276 -4.46 20.22 10.64
N ASP A 277 -4.77 19.60 11.79
CA ASP A 277 -3.97 18.49 12.31
C ASP A 277 -4.06 17.26 11.40
N VAL A 278 -5.25 16.93 10.87
CA VAL A 278 -5.40 15.83 9.89
C VAL A 278 -4.59 16.12 8.63
N GLN A 279 -4.62 17.37 8.13
CA GLN A 279 -3.81 17.78 6.97
C GLN A 279 -2.31 17.57 7.22
N ARG A 280 -1.80 18.04 8.37
CA ARG A 280 -0.39 17.90 8.75
C ARG A 280 0.01 16.42 8.88
N VAL A 281 -0.75 15.65 9.66
CA VAL A 281 -0.42 14.24 9.91
C VAL A 281 -0.52 13.40 8.64
N THR A 282 -1.47 13.71 7.73
CA THR A 282 -1.54 13.01 6.44
C THR A 282 -0.32 13.34 5.56
N GLN A 283 0.21 14.57 5.62
CA GLN A 283 1.46 14.92 4.95
C GLN A 283 2.66 14.18 5.57
N ASP A 284 2.69 14.05 6.90
CA ASP A 284 3.73 13.28 7.58
C ASP A 284 3.67 11.79 7.20
N VAL A 285 2.46 11.23 7.03
CA VAL A 285 2.27 9.87 6.47
C VAL A 285 2.86 9.79 5.07
N ALA A 286 2.56 10.74 4.18
CA ALA A 286 3.10 10.76 2.81
C ALA A 286 4.63 10.70 2.82
N HIS A 287 5.30 11.56 3.60
CA HIS A 287 6.76 11.57 3.72
C HIS A 287 7.32 10.25 4.26
N ALA A 288 6.65 9.65 5.24
CA ALA A 288 7.08 8.36 5.79
C ALA A 288 6.94 7.22 4.78
N LEU A 289 5.87 7.24 3.97
CA LEU A 289 5.68 6.27 2.89
C LEU A 289 6.72 6.47 1.77
N GLU A 290 7.09 7.69 1.43
CA GLU A 290 8.20 7.98 0.50
C GLU A 290 9.49 7.29 0.94
N ILE A 291 9.85 7.43 2.22
CA ILE A 291 11.04 6.79 2.79
C ILE A 291 11.00 5.27 2.66
N LEU A 292 9.85 4.66 2.96
CA LEU A 292 9.68 3.21 2.88
C LEU A 292 9.71 2.70 1.43
N ILE A 293 8.99 3.37 0.52
CA ILE A 293 8.91 2.98 -0.88
C ILE A 293 10.27 3.11 -1.57
N CYS A 294 11.06 4.14 -1.24
CA CYS A 294 12.39 4.35 -1.81
C CYS A 294 13.41 3.25 -1.48
N ARG A 295 13.17 2.42 -0.44
CA ARG A 295 14.07 1.28 -0.16
C ARG A 295 14.03 0.20 -1.25
N ASP A 296 12.88 -0.02 -1.88
CA ASP A 296 12.74 -0.89 -3.06
C ASP A 296 11.47 -0.53 -3.86
N PRO A 297 11.53 0.47 -4.74
CA PRO A 297 10.36 0.93 -5.49
C PRO A 297 9.71 -0.15 -6.38
N THR A 298 10.43 -1.23 -6.68
CA THR A 298 9.91 -2.31 -7.51
C THR A 298 8.86 -3.18 -6.81
N GLN A 299 8.73 -3.03 -5.49
CA GLN A 299 7.71 -3.71 -4.70
C GLN A 299 6.46 -2.85 -4.43
N TRP A 300 6.37 -1.66 -5.01
CA TRP A 300 5.19 -0.81 -4.89
C TRP A 300 4.17 -1.12 -5.99
N HIS A 301 3.01 -1.66 -5.62
CA HIS A 301 2.04 -2.30 -6.51
C HIS A 301 0.88 -1.35 -6.89
N VAL A 302 1.16 -0.09 -7.15
CA VAL A 302 0.17 0.88 -7.64
C VAL A 302 0.15 0.87 -9.17
N LEU A 303 -0.93 0.33 -9.75
CA LEU A 303 -1.11 0.17 -11.19
C LEU A 303 -2.10 1.20 -11.78
N GLN A 304 -2.63 2.08 -10.96
CA GLN A 304 -3.57 3.14 -11.37
C GLN A 304 -2.95 4.52 -11.17
N PRO A 305 -3.41 5.53 -11.94
CA PRO A 305 -2.91 6.89 -11.81
C PRO A 305 -3.14 7.44 -10.40
N ASN A 306 -2.14 8.10 -9.83
CA ASN A 306 -2.19 8.68 -8.50
C ASN A 306 -2.01 10.21 -8.52
N TRP A 307 -1.46 10.75 -9.57
CA TRP A 307 -1.21 12.20 -9.72
C TRP A 307 -1.96 12.79 -10.91
N PRO A 308 -2.36 14.07 -10.85
CA PRO A 308 -3.03 14.74 -11.96
C PRO A 308 -2.30 14.61 -13.29
N SER A 309 -0.96 14.64 -13.30
CA SER A 309 -0.16 14.47 -14.51
C SER A 309 -0.27 13.06 -15.10
N ASP A 310 -0.52 12.02 -14.28
CA ASP A 310 -0.74 10.66 -14.77
C ASP A 310 -2.10 10.53 -15.47
N PHE A 311 -3.15 11.13 -14.89
CA PHE A 311 -4.45 11.21 -15.54
C PHE A 311 -4.37 11.91 -16.89
N ALA A 312 -3.59 13.00 -16.97
CA ALA A 312 -3.37 13.71 -18.23
C ALA A 312 -2.62 12.84 -19.25
N ALA A 313 -1.58 12.12 -18.83
CA ALA A 313 -0.78 11.25 -19.70
C ALA A 313 -1.59 10.08 -20.27
N LEU A 314 -2.58 9.58 -19.51
CA LEU A 314 -3.51 8.53 -19.93
C LEU A 314 -4.73 9.05 -20.69
N GLY A 315 -4.88 10.37 -20.85
CA GLY A 315 -6.07 10.97 -21.46
C GLY A 315 -7.35 10.77 -20.63
N LEU A 316 -7.20 10.54 -19.32
CA LEU A 316 -8.30 10.33 -18.40
C LEU A 316 -8.84 11.67 -17.83
N PRO A 317 -10.10 11.73 -17.42
CA PRO A 317 -10.64 12.88 -16.71
C PRO A 317 -9.84 13.19 -15.45
N GLN A 318 -9.55 14.48 -15.21
CA GLN A 318 -8.84 14.90 -14.00
C GLN A 318 -9.64 14.58 -12.73
N PRO A 319 -8.97 14.27 -11.61
CA PRO A 319 -9.65 14.10 -10.33
C PRO A 319 -10.52 15.27 -9.96
N GLY A 320 -11.66 15.01 -9.31
CA GLY A 320 -12.67 16.03 -9.01
C GLY A 320 -12.14 17.21 -8.16
N TRP A 321 -11.19 16.95 -7.27
CA TRP A 321 -10.56 18.00 -6.46
C TRP A 321 -9.74 18.99 -7.29
N VAL A 322 -9.11 18.56 -8.40
CA VAL A 322 -8.37 19.44 -9.33
C VAL A 322 -9.34 20.39 -10.04
N GLN A 323 -10.53 19.89 -10.42
CA GLN A 323 -11.56 20.71 -11.05
C GLN A 323 -12.14 21.74 -10.08
N ALA A 324 -12.44 21.32 -8.85
CA ALA A 324 -12.95 22.19 -7.79
C ALA A 324 -11.97 23.33 -7.42
N GLU A 325 -10.67 23.09 -7.46
CA GLU A 325 -9.67 24.14 -7.22
C GLU A 325 -9.59 25.15 -8.36
N LYS A 326 -9.68 24.69 -9.62
CA LYS A 326 -9.73 25.60 -10.78
C LYS A 326 -10.96 26.50 -10.76
N GLU A 327 -12.08 26.00 -10.30
CA GLU A 327 -13.33 26.78 -10.17
C GLU A 327 -13.21 27.82 -9.05
N LYS A 328 -12.64 27.49 -7.89
CA LYS A 328 -12.39 28.44 -6.80
C LYS A 328 -11.42 29.54 -7.21
N GLY A 329 -10.32 29.22 -7.87
CA GLY A 329 -9.35 30.21 -8.34
C GLY A 329 -9.90 31.15 -9.42
N ARG A 330 -10.99 30.75 -10.13
CA ARG A 330 -11.72 31.62 -11.07
C ARG A 330 -12.74 32.53 -10.40
N SER A 331 -13.25 32.16 -9.21
CA SER A 331 -14.18 32.98 -8.45
C SER A 331 -13.50 34.07 -7.63
N ASP A 332 -12.20 33.90 -7.36
CA ASP A 332 -11.39 34.82 -6.56
C ASP A 332 -10.55 35.78 -7.43
N ALA A 333 -10.61 35.67 -8.77
CA ALA A 333 -9.94 36.52 -9.76
C ALA A 333 -10.93 37.48 -10.45
#